data_85b6ed2f20c4aef9dbc344cc0efc31b3
#
_entry.id   85b6ed2f20c4aef9dbc344cc0efc31b3
#
_cell.length_a   1.000
_cell.length_b   1.000
_cell.length_c   1.000
_cell.angle_alpha   90.00
_cell.angle_beta   90.00
_cell.angle_gamma   90.00
#
_symmetry.space_group_name_H-M   'P 1'
#
loop_
_entity.id
_entity.type
_entity.pdbx_description
1 polymer ?
#
loop_
_entity_poly.entity_id
_entity_poly.type
_entity_poly.pdbx_seq_one_letter_code
_entity_poly.pdbx_strand_id
1 'polypeptide(L)'
;MKRSLIIALFTVIVMLGACVPVEKLPPEPMIEFRSFTLYDTVDILGNDAKAGKLTFYFEDGDGDLGLDDPASEIEPSSNLFLQLYRKTDGVFELAGPTDPLYPSEYRIPYLEPGGQNTILKGTIDVTLIYFLYNLNDTLYYDFWIRDRGGHDSNTATTCVFVLGDNGTCGLD
;
A
#
# COMPACT_ATOMS: atom_id res chain seq x y z
N MET A 1 0.28 -25.47 56.48
CA MET A 1 0.47 -26.34 55.27
C MET A 1 -0.64 -26.22 54.22
N LYS A 2 -1.94 -26.37 54.56
CA LYS A 2 -3.03 -26.28 53.56
C LYS A 2 -3.13 -24.92 52.85
N ARG A 3 -2.94 -23.78 53.59
CA ARG A 3 -2.97 -22.43 52.98
C ARG A 3 -1.83 -22.16 52.01
N SER A 4 -0.63 -22.63 52.29
CA SER A 4 0.52 -22.49 51.41
C SER A 4 0.36 -23.31 50.12
N LEU A 5 -0.28 -24.49 50.22
CA LEU A 5 -0.55 -25.33 49.06
C LEU A 5 -1.59 -24.69 48.11
N ILE A 6 -2.62 -24.04 48.66
CA ILE A 6 -3.66 -23.32 47.90
C ILE A 6 -3.04 -22.13 47.16
N ILE A 7 -2.18 -21.35 47.80
CA ILE A 7 -1.50 -20.20 47.18
C ILE A 7 -0.59 -20.69 46.04
N ALA A 8 0.20 -21.75 46.26
CA ALA A 8 1.04 -22.31 45.24
C ALA A 8 0.25 -22.82 44.03
N LEU A 9 -0.89 -23.48 44.25
CA LEU A 9 -1.76 -23.96 43.21
C LEU A 9 -2.37 -22.80 42.38
N PHE A 10 -2.78 -21.69 43.07
CA PHE A 10 -3.34 -20.51 42.42
C PHE A 10 -2.29 -19.79 41.54
N THR A 11 -1.04 -19.73 42.02
CA THR A 11 0.08 -19.13 41.24
C THR A 11 0.39 -19.92 39.97
N VAL A 12 0.33 -21.26 40.02
CA VAL A 12 0.55 -22.13 38.85
C VAL A 12 -0.57 -21.95 37.83
N ILE A 13 -1.83 -21.81 38.29
CA ILE A 13 -2.97 -21.62 37.36
C ILE A 13 -2.90 -20.27 36.65
N VAL A 14 -2.43 -19.22 37.32
CA VAL A 14 -2.26 -17.88 36.71
C VAL A 14 -1.14 -17.88 35.67
N MET A 15 -0.10 -18.68 35.87
CA MET A 15 1.01 -18.81 34.86
C MET A 15 0.61 -19.58 33.60
N LEU A 16 -0.42 -20.44 33.66
CA LEU A 16 -0.87 -21.22 32.51
C LEU A 16 -1.82 -20.45 31.58
N GLY A 17 -2.32 -19.28 31.99
CA GLY A 17 -3.25 -18.43 31.22
C GLY A 17 -2.61 -17.39 30.30
N ALA A 18 -1.27 -17.30 30.23
CA ALA A 18 -0.56 -16.26 29.51
C ALA A 18 -0.20 -16.59 28.05
N CYS A 19 -0.82 -17.62 27.45
CA CYS A 19 -0.68 -17.84 26.01
C CYS A 19 -1.61 -16.86 25.27
N VAL A 20 -1.07 -15.73 24.81
CA VAL A 20 -1.74 -14.88 23.84
C VAL A 20 -1.75 -15.65 22.53
N PRO A 21 -2.90 -15.90 21.90
CA PRO A 21 -2.92 -16.55 20.59
C PRO A 21 -2.13 -15.65 19.60
N VAL A 22 -1.14 -16.22 18.94
CA VAL A 22 -0.42 -15.55 17.86
C VAL A 22 -1.40 -15.39 16.71
N GLU A 23 -1.70 -14.16 16.33
CA GLU A 23 -2.47 -13.85 15.13
C GLU A 23 -1.75 -14.46 13.93
N LYS A 24 -2.46 -15.27 13.14
CA LYS A 24 -1.92 -15.84 11.89
C LYS A 24 -2.65 -15.15 10.75
N LEU A 25 -1.91 -14.37 9.98
CA LEU A 25 -2.37 -13.82 8.71
C LEU A 25 -1.92 -14.70 7.56
N PRO A 26 -2.63 -14.68 6.41
CA PRO A 26 -2.16 -15.29 5.17
C PRO A 26 -0.80 -14.73 4.76
N PRO A 27 0.04 -15.50 4.05
CA PRO A 27 1.28 -14.98 3.47
C PRO A 27 1.02 -13.96 2.34
N GLU A 28 -0.13 -14.09 1.65
CA GLU A 28 -0.51 -13.11 0.62
C GLU A 28 -0.79 -11.75 1.26
N PRO A 29 -0.17 -10.66 0.75
CA PRO A 29 -0.42 -9.32 1.27
C PRO A 29 -1.88 -8.89 0.99
N MET A 30 -2.43 -8.08 1.88
CA MET A 30 -3.75 -7.46 1.74
C MET A 30 -3.60 -5.95 1.75
N ILE A 31 -4.32 -5.24 0.87
CA ILE A 31 -4.33 -3.79 0.82
C ILE A 31 -5.75 -3.22 0.91
N GLU A 32 -5.83 -2.00 1.43
CA GLU A 32 -7.07 -1.23 1.52
C GLU A 32 -6.80 0.23 1.13
N PHE A 33 -7.51 0.73 0.13
CA PHE A 33 -7.44 2.15 -0.25
C PHE A 33 -7.90 3.03 0.92
N ARG A 34 -7.15 4.09 1.21
CA ARG A 34 -7.49 5.09 2.23
C ARG A 34 -7.87 6.42 1.62
N SER A 35 -6.97 7.03 0.87
CA SER A 35 -7.23 8.32 0.25
C SER A 35 -6.38 8.57 -0.99
N PHE A 36 -6.86 9.49 -1.82
CA PHE A 36 -6.11 10.08 -2.91
C PHE A 36 -6.21 11.60 -2.82
N THR A 37 -5.06 12.28 -2.71
CA THR A 37 -4.98 13.73 -2.54
C THR A 37 -4.31 14.36 -3.73
N LEU A 38 -5.01 15.23 -4.45
CA LEU A 38 -4.48 16.05 -5.55
C LEU A 38 -4.06 17.44 -5.07
N TYR A 39 -2.90 17.89 -5.53
CA TYR A 39 -2.39 19.22 -5.25
C TYR A 39 -1.46 19.72 -6.37
N ASP A 40 -1.30 21.05 -6.44
CA ASP A 40 -0.36 21.68 -7.36
C ASP A 40 1.06 21.52 -6.82
N THR A 41 2.02 21.28 -7.73
CA THR A 41 3.43 21.16 -7.42
C THR A 41 4.27 21.72 -8.56
N VAL A 42 5.57 21.64 -8.45
CA VAL A 42 6.52 21.96 -9.52
C VAL A 42 7.45 20.78 -9.75
N ASP A 43 7.87 20.61 -10.99
CA ASP A 43 8.90 19.63 -11.33
C ASP A 43 10.30 20.07 -10.87
N ILE A 44 11.31 19.23 -11.09
CA ILE A 44 12.70 19.54 -10.74
C ILE A 44 13.30 20.72 -11.50
N LEU A 45 12.66 21.16 -12.59
CA LEU A 45 13.06 22.32 -13.40
C LEU A 45 12.28 23.59 -13.04
N GLY A 46 11.30 23.48 -12.11
CA GLY A 46 10.43 24.58 -11.69
C GLY A 46 9.23 24.81 -12.58
N ASN A 47 8.88 23.88 -13.48
CA ASN A 47 7.66 23.96 -14.26
C ASN A 47 6.46 23.49 -13.43
N ASP A 48 5.28 24.06 -13.69
CA ASP A 48 4.04 23.66 -13.05
C ASP A 48 3.73 22.19 -13.35
N ALA A 49 3.37 21.46 -12.31
CA ALA A 49 2.98 20.05 -12.35
C ALA A 49 1.83 19.78 -11.38
N LYS A 50 1.17 18.65 -11.55
CA LYS A 50 0.22 18.11 -10.57
C LYS A 50 0.84 16.93 -9.84
N ALA A 51 0.47 16.75 -8.59
CA ALA A 51 0.80 15.56 -7.82
C ALA A 51 -0.46 14.91 -7.26
N GLY A 52 -0.49 13.59 -7.30
CA GLY A 52 -1.49 12.76 -6.65
C GLY A 52 -0.83 11.92 -5.58
N LYS A 53 -1.20 12.09 -4.31
CA LYS A 53 -0.72 11.25 -3.22
C LYS A 53 -1.73 10.12 -2.98
N LEU A 54 -1.36 8.89 -3.34
CA LEU A 54 -2.09 7.67 -3.03
C LEU A 54 -1.68 7.22 -1.63
N THR A 55 -2.66 7.03 -0.75
CA THR A 55 -2.48 6.49 0.60
C THR A 55 -3.29 5.19 0.71
N PHE A 56 -2.64 4.11 1.12
CA PHE A 56 -3.31 2.84 1.35
C PHE A 56 -2.73 2.12 2.57
N TYR A 57 -3.58 1.35 3.24
CA TYR A 57 -3.19 0.46 4.32
C TYR A 57 -2.79 -0.90 3.75
N PHE A 58 -1.88 -1.60 4.41
CA PHE A 58 -1.50 -2.96 4.06
C PHE A 58 -1.33 -3.85 5.29
N GLU A 59 -1.53 -5.15 5.09
CA GLU A 59 -1.16 -6.24 5.99
C GLU A 59 -0.42 -7.30 5.20
N ASP A 60 0.62 -7.88 5.81
CA ASP A 60 1.45 -8.92 5.23
C ASP A 60 1.83 -9.93 6.33
N GLY A 61 1.42 -11.19 6.14
CA GLY A 61 1.44 -12.19 7.22
C GLY A 61 2.80 -12.81 7.49
N ASP A 62 3.65 -12.97 6.49
CA ASP A 62 5.01 -13.52 6.63
C ASP A 62 6.10 -12.42 6.64
N GLY A 63 5.70 -11.16 6.35
CA GLY A 63 6.54 -9.99 6.54
C GLY A 63 7.65 -9.84 5.52
N ASP A 64 7.39 -10.26 4.31
CA ASP A 64 8.37 -10.20 3.23
C ASP A 64 8.03 -9.11 2.18
N LEU A 65 7.11 -8.19 2.51
CA LEU A 65 6.83 -7.03 1.68
C LEU A 65 8.03 -6.10 1.57
N GLY A 66 8.20 -5.55 0.38
CA GLY A 66 9.28 -4.63 0.04
C GLY A 66 10.47 -5.34 -0.60
N LEU A 67 11.19 -4.60 -1.44
CA LEU A 67 12.33 -5.10 -2.21
C LEU A 67 13.64 -4.58 -1.64
N ASP A 68 14.64 -5.44 -1.57
CA ASP A 68 16.02 -5.08 -1.19
C ASP A 68 16.66 -4.11 -2.19
N ASP A 69 17.90 -3.69 -1.94
CA ASP A 69 18.62 -2.71 -2.75
C ASP A 69 18.59 -3.08 -4.26
N PRO A 70 18.24 -2.12 -5.16
CA PRO A 70 18.18 -2.34 -6.60
C PRO A 70 19.54 -2.69 -7.27
N ALA A 71 20.63 -2.76 -6.53
CA ALA A 71 21.93 -3.19 -7.04
C ALA A 71 22.01 -4.68 -7.45
N SER A 72 20.97 -5.47 -7.13
CA SER A 72 20.85 -6.88 -7.53
C SER A 72 20.08 -6.97 -8.85
N GLU A 73 20.72 -7.42 -9.91
CA GLU A 73 20.07 -7.69 -11.23
C GLU A 73 19.04 -8.85 -11.18
N ILE A 74 18.88 -9.49 -10.04
CA ILE A 74 18.05 -10.70 -9.86
C ILE A 74 16.67 -10.35 -9.29
N GLU A 75 16.55 -9.22 -8.59
CA GLU A 75 15.30 -8.79 -7.97
C GLU A 75 14.40 -8.02 -8.96
N PRO A 76 13.06 -8.15 -8.86
CA PRO A 76 12.16 -7.34 -9.66
C PRO A 76 12.38 -5.85 -9.36
N SER A 77 12.28 -5.02 -10.39
CA SER A 77 12.50 -3.56 -10.27
C SER A 77 11.37 -2.86 -9.52
N SER A 78 10.18 -3.46 -9.49
CA SER A 78 8.93 -2.89 -8.97
C SER A 78 8.08 -3.94 -8.27
N ASN A 79 7.28 -3.48 -7.32
CA ASN A 79 6.37 -4.30 -6.54
C ASN A 79 5.06 -3.58 -6.15
N LEU A 80 4.84 -2.39 -6.69
CA LEU A 80 3.55 -1.70 -6.68
C LEU A 80 3.16 -1.41 -8.13
N PHE A 81 2.01 -1.89 -8.52
CA PHE A 81 1.47 -1.83 -9.88
C PHE A 81 0.18 -1.01 -9.88
N LEU A 82 0.06 -0.13 -10.88
CA LEU A 82 -1.13 0.69 -11.08
C LEU A 82 -1.66 0.50 -12.50
N GLN A 83 -2.97 0.46 -12.63
CA GLN A 83 -3.68 0.52 -13.90
C GLN A 83 -4.52 1.80 -13.93
N LEU A 84 -4.23 2.67 -14.90
CA LEU A 84 -4.95 3.92 -15.08
C LEU A 84 -6.21 3.69 -15.90
N TYR A 85 -7.33 4.21 -15.41
CA TYR A 85 -8.56 4.32 -16.18
C TYR A 85 -8.88 5.79 -16.41
N ARG A 86 -9.10 6.13 -17.68
CA ARG A 86 -9.45 7.48 -18.13
C ARG A 86 -10.88 7.52 -18.63
N LYS A 87 -11.63 8.55 -18.29
CA LYS A 87 -12.98 8.76 -18.81
C LYS A 87 -12.91 9.41 -20.18
N THR A 88 -13.37 8.68 -21.22
CA THR A 88 -13.48 9.13 -22.62
C THR A 88 -14.93 9.01 -23.04
N ASP A 89 -15.52 10.09 -23.55
CA ASP A 89 -16.93 10.10 -24.00
C ASP A 89 -17.95 9.57 -22.96
N GLY A 90 -17.65 9.81 -21.68
CA GLY A 90 -18.51 9.40 -20.57
C GLY A 90 -18.27 7.98 -20.03
N VAL A 91 -17.40 7.19 -20.68
CA VAL A 91 -17.04 5.81 -20.29
C VAL A 91 -15.61 5.76 -19.79
N PHE A 92 -15.35 4.96 -18.75
CA PHE A 92 -13.98 4.68 -18.30
C PHE A 92 -13.36 3.57 -19.14
N GLU A 93 -12.18 3.86 -19.67
CA GLU A 93 -11.39 2.95 -20.47
C GLU A 93 -9.99 2.79 -19.86
N LEU A 94 -9.44 1.58 -19.94
CA LEU A 94 -8.08 1.30 -19.51
C LEU A 94 -7.10 2.07 -20.41
N ALA A 95 -6.27 2.92 -19.82
CA ALA A 95 -5.22 3.64 -20.54
C ALA A 95 -4.13 2.69 -21.01
N GLY A 96 -3.72 2.86 -22.29
CA GLY A 96 -2.62 2.10 -22.87
C GLY A 96 -1.25 2.75 -22.60
N PRO A 97 -0.14 2.06 -22.95
CA PRO A 97 1.23 2.56 -22.74
C PRO A 97 1.57 3.87 -23.48
N THR A 98 0.75 4.28 -24.44
CA THR A 98 0.92 5.54 -25.17
C THR A 98 0.20 6.72 -24.49
N ASP A 99 -0.57 6.48 -23.46
CA ASP A 99 -1.21 7.55 -22.67
C ASP A 99 -0.12 8.32 -21.91
N PRO A 100 -0.09 9.67 -21.98
CA PRO A 100 0.92 10.48 -21.29
C PRO A 100 0.86 10.38 -19.76
N LEU A 101 -0.24 9.90 -19.22
CA LEU A 101 -0.43 9.67 -17.78
C LEU A 101 -0.32 8.19 -17.40
N TYR A 102 0.11 7.33 -18.35
CA TYR A 102 0.33 5.91 -18.05
C TYR A 102 1.29 5.78 -16.85
N PRO A 103 0.91 5.07 -15.80
CA PRO A 103 1.67 5.06 -14.56
C PRO A 103 3.01 4.36 -14.74
N SER A 104 4.03 4.92 -14.10
CA SER A 104 5.30 4.22 -13.90
C SER A 104 5.09 3.05 -12.94
N GLU A 105 5.99 2.09 -13.01
CA GLU A 105 6.09 1.05 -11.97
C GLU A 105 6.78 1.64 -10.73
N TYR A 106 6.30 1.27 -9.56
CA TYR A 106 6.79 1.80 -8.30
C TYR A 106 7.45 0.71 -7.46
N ARG A 107 8.43 1.14 -6.67
CA ARG A 107 9.15 0.27 -5.75
C ARG A 107 8.82 0.65 -4.31
N ILE A 108 8.24 -0.29 -3.56
CA ILE A 108 8.19 -0.23 -2.11
C ILE A 108 9.52 -0.78 -1.60
N PRO A 109 10.32 0.03 -0.87
CA PRO A 109 11.59 -0.44 -0.33
C PRO A 109 11.37 -1.50 0.75
N TYR A 110 12.43 -2.24 1.08
CA TYR A 110 12.41 -3.26 2.13
C TYR A 110 11.88 -2.68 3.45
N LEU A 111 10.93 -3.41 4.03
CA LEU A 111 10.35 -3.11 5.33
C LEU A 111 10.84 -4.18 6.32
N GLU A 112 11.59 -3.75 7.33
CA GLU A 112 12.10 -4.67 8.34
C GLU A 112 11.02 -5.01 9.37
N PRO A 113 10.66 -6.31 9.56
CA PRO A 113 9.71 -6.70 10.60
C PRO A 113 10.22 -6.34 12.00
N GLY A 114 9.36 -5.77 12.83
CA GLY A 114 9.67 -5.38 14.19
C GLY A 114 9.57 -6.55 15.18
N GLY A 115 10.69 -6.96 15.81
CA GLY A 115 10.67 -7.92 16.91
C GLY A 115 10.53 -9.39 16.50
N GLN A 116 9.79 -10.19 17.29
CA GLN A 116 9.62 -11.64 17.06
C GLN A 116 8.43 -11.99 16.15
N ASN A 117 7.61 -11.02 15.80
CA ASN A 117 6.48 -11.19 14.89
C ASN A 117 6.88 -10.77 13.49
N THR A 118 6.69 -11.65 12.51
CA THR A 118 6.98 -11.37 11.09
C THR A 118 5.90 -10.52 10.44
N ILE A 119 4.69 -10.45 11.00
CA ILE A 119 3.57 -9.71 10.42
C ILE A 119 3.94 -8.22 10.25
N LEU A 120 3.82 -7.74 9.02
CA LEU A 120 3.92 -6.32 8.69
C LEU A 120 2.52 -5.72 8.51
N LYS A 121 2.30 -4.56 9.12
CA LYS A 121 1.05 -3.77 8.96
C LYS A 121 1.41 -2.30 8.97
N GLY A 122 0.77 -1.52 8.14
CA GLY A 122 1.02 -0.10 8.11
C GLY A 122 0.31 0.64 6.99
N THR A 123 0.72 1.88 6.79
CA THR A 123 0.21 2.74 5.73
C THR A 123 1.36 3.15 4.83
N ILE A 124 1.14 3.10 3.52
CA ILE A 124 2.09 3.51 2.51
C ILE A 124 1.52 4.72 1.78
N ASP A 125 2.34 5.76 1.64
CA ASP A 125 2.08 6.93 0.81
C ASP A 125 2.95 6.88 -0.45
N VAL A 126 2.32 7.01 -1.61
CA VAL A 126 3.00 7.06 -2.92
C VAL A 126 2.60 8.33 -3.63
N THR A 127 3.58 9.09 -4.10
CA THR A 127 3.32 10.32 -4.85
C THR A 127 3.49 10.08 -6.35
N LEU A 128 2.43 10.31 -7.09
CA LEU A 128 2.38 10.27 -8.55
C LEU A 128 2.52 11.70 -9.07
N ILE A 129 3.44 11.94 -10.01
CA ILE A 129 3.65 13.27 -10.60
C ILE A 129 3.14 13.28 -12.05
N TYR A 130 2.33 14.25 -12.38
CA TYR A 130 1.75 14.45 -13.70
C TYR A 130 2.39 15.67 -14.37
N PHE A 131 3.21 15.42 -15.38
CA PHE A 131 3.90 16.46 -16.14
C PHE A 131 3.11 16.95 -17.36
N LEU A 132 2.42 16.00 -18.03
CA LEU A 132 1.63 16.26 -19.23
C LEU A 132 0.18 15.88 -18.96
N TYR A 133 -0.61 16.84 -18.52
CA TYR A 133 -1.98 16.60 -18.09
C TYR A 133 -2.95 17.63 -18.67
N ASN A 134 -4.23 17.25 -18.72
CA ASN A 134 -5.33 18.17 -18.98
C ASN A 134 -6.17 18.30 -17.70
N LEU A 135 -6.52 19.54 -17.32
CA LEU A 135 -7.33 19.81 -16.12
C LEU A 135 -8.69 19.10 -16.10
N ASN A 136 -9.23 18.77 -17.29
CA ASN A 136 -10.50 18.04 -17.40
C ASN A 136 -10.36 16.51 -17.37
N ASP A 137 -9.14 15.97 -17.29
CA ASP A 137 -8.91 14.53 -17.21
C ASP A 137 -9.56 13.97 -15.95
N THR A 138 -10.50 13.05 -16.16
CA THR A 138 -11.22 12.34 -15.09
C THR A 138 -10.69 10.92 -15.04
N LEU A 139 -10.13 10.53 -13.91
CA LEU A 139 -9.30 9.36 -13.77
C LEU A 139 -9.66 8.55 -12.51
N TYR A 140 -9.27 7.28 -12.49
CA TYR A 140 -9.07 6.48 -11.28
C TYR A 140 -8.00 5.42 -11.55
N TYR A 141 -7.47 4.78 -10.50
CA TYR A 141 -6.53 3.69 -10.57
C TYR A 141 -7.09 2.44 -9.90
N ASP A 142 -6.85 1.29 -10.54
CA ASP A 142 -6.74 0.02 -9.85
C ASP A 142 -5.27 -0.21 -9.51
N PHE A 143 -4.99 -0.77 -8.32
CA PHE A 143 -3.62 -1.01 -7.89
C PHE A 143 -3.53 -2.24 -7.00
N TRP A 144 -2.34 -2.86 -7.02
CA TRP A 144 -1.99 -3.99 -6.17
C TRP A 144 -0.48 -3.97 -5.86
N ILE A 145 -0.08 -4.73 -4.87
CA ILE A 145 1.32 -4.92 -4.49
C ILE A 145 1.71 -6.38 -4.62
N ARG A 146 3.01 -6.65 -4.75
CA ARG A 146 3.60 -7.98 -4.77
C ARG A 146 4.70 -8.07 -3.72
N ASP A 147 4.71 -9.15 -2.94
CA ASP A 147 5.75 -9.46 -1.98
C ASP A 147 6.98 -10.12 -2.65
N ARG A 148 8.02 -10.45 -1.84
CA ARG A 148 9.21 -11.17 -2.31
C ARG A 148 8.94 -12.64 -2.55
N GLY A 149 7.94 -13.23 -1.90
CA GLY A 149 7.45 -14.57 -2.14
C GLY A 149 6.79 -14.73 -3.51
N GLY A 150 6.44 -13.61 -4.17
CA GLY A 150 5.77 -13.56 -5.46
C GLY A 150 4.23 -13.61 -5.35
N HIS A 151 3.67 -13.41 -4.15
CA HIS A 151 2.23 -13.33 -3.94
C HIS A 151 1.71 -11.94 -4.26
N ASP A 152 0.64 -11.87 -5.04
CA ASP A 152 -0.09 -10.64 -5.31
C ASP A 152 -1.13 -10.39 -4.22
N SER A 153 -1.28 -9.13 -3.82
CA SER A 153 -2.40 -8.70 -2.98
C SER A 153 -3.73 -8.74 -3.73
N ASN A 154 -4.82 -8.49 -3.01
CA ASN A 154 -6.06 -8.06 -3.65
C ASN A 154 -5.83 -6.77 -4.45
N THR A 155 -6.65 -6.55 -5.49
CA THR A 155 -6.72 -5.26 -6.19
C THR A 155 -7.59 -4.30 -5.38
N ALA A 156 -7.10 -3.08 -5.17
CA ALA A 156 -7.85 -1.96 -4.62
C ALA A 156 -8.05 -0.88 -5.69
N THR A 157 -9.15 -0.13 -5.57
CA THR A 157 -9.52 0.93 -6.53
C THR A 157 -9.56 2.27 -5.82
N THR A 158 -8.97 3.31 -6.43
CA THR A 158 -9.06 4.68 -5.91
C THR A 158 -10.44 5.26 -6.15
N CYS A 159 -10.76 6.37 -5.46
CA CYS A 159 -11.87 7.21 -5.89
C CYS A 159 -11.62 7.78 -7.29
N VAL A 160 -12.69 8.17 -7.98
CA VAL A 160 -12.61 8.97 -9.21
C VAL A 160 -12.21 10.40 -8.85
N PHE A 161 -11.25 10.95 -9.57
CA PHE A 161 -10.78 12.33 -9.40
C PHE A 161 -10.64 13.05 -10.74
N VAL A 162 -10.66 14.38 -10.69
CA VAL A 162 -10.43 15.26 -11.85
C VAL A 162 -9.13 16.02 -11.62
N LEU A 163 -8.20 16.02 -12.58
CA LEU A 163 -6.87 16.62 -12.41
C LEU A 163 -6.91 18.14 -12.17
N GLY A 164 -8.01 18.82 -12.54
CA GLY A 164 -8.24 20.22 -12.24
C GLY A 164 -8.65 20.54 -10.80
N ASP A 165 -9.15 19.54 -10.06
CA ASP A 165 -9.79 19.72 -8.76
C ASP A 165 -8.84 19.27 -7.63
N ASN A 166 -8.12 20.23 -7.02
CA ASN A 166 -7.32 19.94 -5.84
C ASN A 166 -8.21 19.51 -4.68
N GLY A 167 -7.73 18.53 -3.91
CA GLY A 167 -8.47 18.03 -2.74
C GLY A 167 -8.18 16.57 -2.46
N THR A 168 -8.83 16.05 -1.43
CA THR A 168 -8.71 14.66 -1.00
C THR A 168 -10.03 13.94 -1.20
N CYS A 169 -9.98 12.74 -1.75
CA CYS A 169 -11.08 11.79 -1.77
C CYS A 169 -10.66 10.46 -1.15
N GLY A 170 -11.60 9.70 -0.62
CA GLY A 170 -11.35 8.40 0.01
C GLY A 170 -12.15 8.18 1.29
N LEU A 171 -11.73 7.20 2.07
CA LEU A 171 -12.34 6.86 3.36
C LEU A 171 -11.79 7.81 4.44
N ASP A 172 -12.70 8.40 5.20
CA ASP A 172 -12.40 9.18 6.43
C ASP A 172 -11.96 8.24 7.57
#